data_acdae7a7b07fffaa890bccfb7d35b8e9
#
_entry.id   acdae7a7b07fffaa890bccfb7d35b8e9
#
_cell.length_a   1.000
_cell.length_b   1.000
_cell.length_c   1.000
_cell.angle_alpha   90.00
_cell.angle_beta   90.00
_cell.angle_gamma   90.00
#
_symmetry.space_group_name_H-M   'P 1'
#
loop_
_entity.id
_entity.type
_entity.pdbx_description
1 polymer ?
#
loop_
_entity_poly.entity_id
_entity_poly.type
_entity_poly.pdbx_seq_one_letter_code
_entity_poly.pdbx_strand_id
1 'polypeptide(L)'
;MPGTPDQIDITVNVVEKPTGSFSLGAGYSSGDGLGLSFGIKQENAFGSGNSLGVQINTSKINRAIVFSTTDPYFTTDGVSRTIDVYHRITSPFQNPDFYKLVTTGGGLRFGVPFTESDTVYFGLGIENTRIVPGTNLPTSYQDYANQFGFSSTAVPLTVGWARDRRDSALAPNSGVYQRVNGEWGVGGDVRYLRATYQYQQYVPFSKQFTGAFNAEFGWGRGVGDRPFPLFKNFFGGGLGSVRGFEQGSLGPRDGVTDIALGGTKKVNINAEILFPFPGAGNDRTLRLYGFFDIGNIFNADDKISFSAMRTSTGLGVSWVSPVGPLRLAIAKPIRTFAGDRIQNLQFQIGTSF
;
A
#
# COMPACT_ATOMS: atom_id res chain seq x y z
N MET A 1 -55.07 0.86 -2.41
CA MET A 1 -56.50 1.05 -2.14
C MET A 1 -56.82 2.53 -2.21
N PRO A 2 -57.70 2.96 -3.06
CA PRO A 2 -58.11 4.36 -3.09
C PRO A 2 -59.06 4.57 -1.91
N GLY A 3 -58.70 5.34 -0.92
CA GLY A 3 -59.65 5.76 0.08
C GLY A 3 -59.20 6.15 1.47
N THR A 4 -57.93 6.12 1.80
CA THR A 4 -57.42 6.63 3.07
C THR A 4 -56.43 7.78 2.83
N PRO A 5 -56.72 9.02 3.35
CA PRO A 5 -55.89 10.19 3.06
C PRO A 5 -54.48 10.12 3.65
N ASP A 6 -54.16 9.10 4.47
CA ASP A 6 -52.91 8.94 5.16
C ASP A 6 -52.05 7.79 4.62
N GLN A 7 -52.40 7.18 3.49
CA GLN A 7 -51.66 6.08 2.88
C GLN A 7 -51.09 6.48 1.52
N ILE A 8 -49.81 6.24 1.32
CA ILE A 8 -49.11 6.43 0.05
C ILE A 8 -48.72 5.03 -0.47
N ASP A 9 -49.16 4.70 -1.68
CA ASP A 9 -48.69 3.49 -2.37
C ASP A 9 -47.36 3.80 -3.07
N ILE A 10 -46.28 3.16 -2.61
CA ILE A 10 -44.99 3.27 -3.23
C ILE A 10 -44.74 2.04 -4.11
N THR A 11 -44.68 2.25 -5.42
CA THR A 11 -44.32 1.21 -6.37
C THR A 11 -42.85 1.34 -6.72
N VAL A 12 -42.05 0.33 -6.36
CA VAL A 12 -40.64 0.25 -6.71
C VAL A 12 -40.48 -0.63 -7.94
N ASN A 13 -40.13 -0.03 -9.08
CA ASN A 13 -39.78 -0.78 -10.28
C ASN A 13 -38.30 -1.14 -10.28
N VAL A 14 -37.98 -2.44 -10.27
CA VAL A 14 -36.61 -2.95 -10.26
C VAL A 14 -36.31 -3.53 -11.65
N VAL A 15 -35.15 -3.12 -12.19
CA VAL A 15 -34.61 -3.68 -13.43
C VAL A 15 -33.33 -4.41 -13.09
N GLU A 16 -33.25 -5.69 -13.40
CA GLU A 16 -32.08 -6.51 -13.19
C GLU A 16 -30.90 -6.01 -14.06
N LYS A 17 -29.72 -5.91 -13.48
CA LYS A 17 -28.48 -5.58 -14.17
C LYS A 17 -27.47 -6.70 -14.00
N PRO A 18 -26.55 -6.93 -14.97
CA PRO A 18 -25.45 -7.83 -14.80
C PRO A 18 -24.63 -7.42 -13.57
N THR A 19 -24.39 -8.35 -12.66
CA THR A 19 -23.64 -8.15 -11.40
C THR A 19 -22.19 -8.60 -11.52
N GLY A 20 -21.79 -9.16 -12.66
CA GLY A 20 -20.42 -9.52 -12.98
C GLY A 20 -19.66 -8.34 -13.58
N SER A 21 -18.42 -8.15 -13.13
CA SER A 21 -17.48 -7.18 -13.70
C SER A 21 -16.16 -7.86 -14.04
N PHE A 22 -15.59 -7.39 -15.13
CA PHE A 22 -14.29 -7.81 -15.62
C PHE A 22 -13.37 -6.58 -15.66
N SER A 23 -12.17 -6.69 -15.15
CA SER A 23 -11.19 -5.63 -15.17
C SER A 23 -9.88 -6.12 -15.77
N LEU A 24 -9.30 -5.32 -16.64
CA LEU A 24 -7.97 -5.51 -17.20
C LEU A 24 -7.20 -4.21 -17.00
N GLY A 25 -6.02 -4.29 -16.42
CA GLY A 25 -5.16 -3.15 -16.20
C GLY A 25 -3.74 -3.45 -16.66
N ALA A 26 -3.08 -2.41 -17.13
CA ALA A 26 -1.66 -2.42 -17.43
C ALA A 26 -1.03 -1.15 -16.87
N GLY A 27 0.21 -1.27 -16.41
CA GLY A 27 0.96 -0.14 -15.89
C GLY A 27 2.45 -0.34 -16.08
N TYR A 28 3.20 0.74 -16.02
CA TYR A 28 4.64 0.72 -16.02
C TYR A 28 5.17 1.75 -15.03
N SER A 29 6.12 1.35 -14.20
CA SER A 29 6.78 2.28 -13.30
C SER A 29 8.30 2.09 -13.31
N SER A 30 9.01 3.15 -12.95
CA SER A 30 10.47 3.08 -12.78
C SER A 30 10.88 2.15 -11.65
N GLY A 31 9.99 1.88 -10.67
CA GLY A 31 10.22 0.98 -9.55
C GLY A 31 9.87 -0.48 -9.87
N ASP A 32 8.66 -0.74 -10.36
CA ASP A 32 8.09 -2.09 -10.49
C ASP A 32 8.25 -2.69 -11.89
N GLY A 33 8.65 -1.87 -12.88
CA GLY A 33 8.65 -2.25 -14.29
C GLY A 33 7.24 -2.39 -14.87
N LEU A 34 7.09 -3.24 -15.88
CA LEU A 34 5.80 -3.56 -16.49
C LEU A 34 4.96 -4.40 -15.52
N GLY A 35 3.73 -3.95 -15.28
CA GLY A 35 2.74 -4.64 -14.50
C GLY A 35 1.46 -4.87 -15.29
N LEU A 36 0.82 -6.00 -15.04
CA LEU A 36 -0.49 -6.36 -15.58
C LEU A 36 -1.40 -6.79 -14.44
N SER A 37 -2.65 -6.40 -14.51
CA SER A 37 -3.70 -6.87 -13.60
C SER A 37 -4.88 -7.42 -14.37
N PHE A 38 -5.45 -8.45 -13.81
CA PHE A 38 -6.66 -9.09 -14.28
C PHE A 38 -7.57 -9.33 -13.09
N GLY A 39 -8.83 -8.95 -13.20
CA GLY A 39 -9.82 -9.18 -12.17
C GLY A 39 -11.16 -9.61 -12.73
N ILE A 40 -11.77 -10.56 -12.04
CA ILE A 40 -13.17 -10.93 -12.22
C ILE A 40 -13.84 -10.75 -10.87
N LYS A 41 -14.94 -10.06 -10.82
CA LYS A 41 -15.76 -9.89 -9.63
C LYS A 41 -17.21 -10.10 -9.97
N GLN A 42 -17.88 -10.93 -9.18
CA GLN A 42 -19.31 -11.18 -9.24
C GLN A 42 -19.94 -10.62 -7.96
N GLU A 43 -20.68 -9.55 -8.06
CA GLU A 43 -21.52 -9.06 -6.98
C GLU A 43 -22.76 -9.93 -6.87
N ASN A 44 -23.31 -10.07 -5.67
CA ASN A 44 -24.50 -10.90 -5.43
C ASN A 44 -24.36 -12.31 -6.01
N ALA A 45 -23.25 -12.99 -5.73
CA ALA A 45 -22.95 -14.32 -6.24
C ALA A 45 -24.06 -15.31 -5.84
N PHE A 46 -24.64 -15.96 -6.83
CA PHE A 46 -25.75 -16.92 -6.65
C PHE A 46 -26.98 -16.35 -5.91
N GLY A 47 -27.20 -15.04 -5.94
CA GLY A 47 -28.31 -14.39 -5.25
C GLY A 47 -28.13 -14.24 -3.73
N SER A 48 -26.94 -14.51 -3.21
CA SER A 48 -26.65 -14.53 -1.77
C SER A 48 -26.39 -13.16 -1.14
N GLY A 49 -26.28 -12.10 -1.95
CA GLY A 49 -25.78 -10.78 -1.49
C GLY A 49 -24.28 -10.69 -1.35
N ASN A 50 -23.56 -11.81 -1.41
CA ASN A 50 -22.11 -11.86 -1.27
C ASN A 50 -21.40 -11.58 -2.59
N SER A 51 -20.26 -10.93 -2.54
CA SER A 51 -19.38 -10.80 -3.70
C SER A 51 -18.31 -11.88 -3.72
N LEU A 52 -17.99 -12.39 -4.91
CA LEU A 52 -16.85 -13.26 -5.18
C LEU A 52 -15.88 -12.55 -6.11
N GLY A 53 -14.59 -12.61 -5.82
CA GLY A 53 -13.57 -11.99 -6.66
C GLY A 53 -12.33 -12.87 -6.81
N VAL A 54 -11.76 -12.81 -8.02
CA VAL A 54 -10.41 -13.33 -8.31
C VAL A 54 -9.62 -12.18 -8.89
N GLN A 55 -8.44 -11.93 -8.35
CA GLN A 55 -7.51 -10.92 -8.83
C GLN A 55 -6.14 -11.53 -9.06
N ILE A 56 -5.58 -11.25 -10.21
CA ILE A 56 -4.24 -11.66 -10.61
C ILE A 56 -3.46 -10.39 -10.94
N ASN A 57 -2.37 -10.17 -10.24
CA ASN A 57 -1.45 -9.07 -10.49
C ASN A 57 -0.08 -9.65 -10.82
N THR A 58 0.61 -9.06 -11.78
CA THR A 58 1.97 -9.48 -12.14
C THR A 58 2.83 -8.28 -12.51
N SER A 59 3.99 -8.16 -11.88
CA SER A 59 5.05 -7.22 -12.24
C SER A 59 6.41 -7.90 -12.04
N LYS A 60 7.50 -7.18 -12.29
CA LYS A 60 8.84 -7.73 -12.03
C LYS A 60 9.06 -8.03 -10.55
N ILE A 61 8.52 -7.19 -9.66
CA ILE A 61 8.77 -7.30 -8.22
C ILE A 61 7.63 -7.95 -7.45
N ASN A 62 6.41 -7.99 -8.00
CA ASN A 62 5.25 -8.54 -7.30
C ASN A 62 4.37 -9.35 -8.24
N ARG A 63 4.06 -10.57 -7.83
CA ARG A 63 3.06 -11.43 -8.49
C ARG A 63 2.12 -11.94 -7.43
N ALA A 64 0.83 -11.77 -7.63
CA ALA A 64 -0.15 -12.19 -6.66
C ALA A 64 -1.39 -12.76 -7.35
N ILE A 65 -1.91 -13.83 -6.77
CA ILE A 65 -3.24 -14.37 -7.07
C ILE A 65 -4.00 -14.30 -5.76
N VAL A 66 -5.16 -13.65 -5.79
CA VAL A 66 -6.04 -13.49 -4.63
C VAL A 66 -7.43 -13.95 -5.01
N PHE A 67 -7.97 -14.84 -4.23
CA PHE A 67 -9.39 -15.19 -4.22
C PHE A 67 -10.02 -14.60 -2.98
N SER A 68 -11.15 -13.91 -3.13
CA SER A 68 -11.85 -13.30 -2.00
C SER A 68 -13.36 -13.45 -2.11
N THR A 69 -14.00 -13.61 -0.96
CA THR A 69 -15.46 -13.49 -0.83
C THR A 69 -15.76 -12.47 0.25
N THR A 70 -16.69 -11.58 -0.03
CA THR A 70 -17.11 -10.53 0.91
C THR A 70 -18.61 -10.55 1.07
N ASP A 71 -19.05 -10.67 2.30
CA ASP A 71 -20.40 -10.42 2.75
C ASP A 71 -20.45 -8.99 3.31
N PRO A 72 -21.05 -8.03 2.58
CA PRO A 72 -21.04 -6.62 3.00
C PRO A 72 -21.98 -6.34 4.17
N TYR A 73 -22.93 -7.23 4.44
CA TYR A 73 -23.95 -7.11 5.47
C TYR A 73 -24.00 -8.39 6.33
N PHE A 74 -22.85 -8.85 6.80
CA PHE A 74 -22.76 -10.03 7.69
C PHE A 74 -23.61 -9.86 8.95
N THR A 75 -23.76 -8.62 9.41
CA THR A 75 -24.75 -8.25 10.44
C THR A 75 -25.67 -7.16 9.91
N THR A 76 -26.84 -7.02 10.54
CA THR A 76 -27.85 -5.99 10.19
C THR A 76 -27.30 -4.57 10.37
N ASP A 77 -26.29 -4.39 11.22
CA ASP A 77 -25.65 -3.09 11.49
C ASP A 77 -24.54 -2.75 10.47
N GLY A 78 -24.43 -3.52 9.37
CA GLY A 78 -23.50 -3.23 8.28
C GLY A 78 -22.06 -3.67 8.52
N VAL A 79 -21.81 -4.57 9.48
CA VAL A 79 -20.50 -5.20 9.61
C VAL A 79 -20.25 -6.09 8.39
N SER A 80 -19.18 -5.83 7.68
CA SER A 80 -18.75 -6.68 6.56
C SER A 80 -17.84 -7.80 7.03
N ARG A 81 -17.91 -8.95 6.34
CA ARG A 81 -17.01 -10.09 6.53
C ARG A 81 -16.34 -10.43 5.21
N THR A 82 -15.02 -10.47 5.21
CA THR A 82 -14.22 -10.88 4.05
C THR A 82 -13.39 -12.10 4.41
N ILE A 83 -13.40 -13.11 3.55
CA ILE A 83 -12.51 -14.27 3.59
C ILE A 83 -11.66 -14.19 2.34
N ASP A 84 -10.34 -14.30 2.49
CA ASP A 84 -9.41 -14.28 1.38
C ASP A 84 -8.39 -15.42 1.48
N VAL A 85 -7.99 -15.93 0.33
CA VAL A 85 -6.88 -16.86 0.15
C VAL A 85 -5.98 -16.27 -0.93
N TYR A 86 -4.68 -16.26 -0.67
CA TYR A 86 -3.73 -15.66 -1.59
C TYR A 86 -2.42 -16.43 -1.70
N HIS A 87 -1.84 -16.29 -2.88
CA HIS A 87 -0.47 -16.70 -3.15
C HIS A 87 0.27 -15.50 -3.75
N ARG A 88 1.37 -15.09 -3.12
CA ARG A 88 2.15 -13.92 -3.52
C ARG A 88 3.63 -14.26 -3.63
N ILE A 89 4.25 -13.77 -4.69
CA ILE A 89 5.70 -13.82 -4.89
C ILE A 89 6.18 -12.38 -4.94
N THR A 90 7.05 -11.99 -4.02
CA THR A 90 7.63 -10.64 -3.97
C THR A 90 9.13 -10.75 -4.14
N SER A 91 9.68 -9.98 -5.08
CA SER A 91 11.11 -9.77 -5.25
C SER A 91 11.38 -8.33 -4.85
N PRO A 92 11.95 -8.03 -3.68
CA PRO A 92 12.08 -6.67 -3.14
C PRO A 92 12.89 -5.73 -4.05
N PHE A 93 13.65 -6.31 -4.97
CA PHE A 93 14.42 -5.60 -5.99
C PHE A 93 14.08 -6.14 -7.37
N GLN A 94 14.29 -5.35 -8.42
CA GLN A 94 14.08 -5.79 -9.79
C GLN A 94 15.03 -6.93 -10.21
N ASN A 95 16.05 -7.22 -9.41
CA ASN A 95 16.99 -8.30 -9.64
C ASN A 95 16.61 -9.55 -8.84
N PRO A 96 16.17 -10.64 -9.50
CA PRO A 96 15.79 -11.89 -8.85
C PRO A 96 16.98 -12.68 -8.29
N ASP A 97 18.23 -12.24 -8.58
CA ASP A 97 19.46 -12.94 -8.15
C ASP A 97 19.70 -12.85 -6.63
N PHE A 98 18.99 -11.98 -5.94
CA PHE A 98 19.14 -11.82 -4.49
C PHE A 98 18.27 -12.81 -3.74
N TYR A 99 16.97 -12.61 -3.75
CA TYR A 99 15.99 -13.52 -3.15
C TYR A 99 14.57 -13.20 -3.61
N LYS A 100 13.69 -14.16 -3.38
CA LYS A 100 12.24 -13.98 -3.52
C LYS A 100 11.56 -14.41 -2.24
N LEU A 101 10.47 -13.74 -1.91
CA LEU A 101 9.56 -14.11 -0.84
C LEU A 101 8.32 -14.73 -1.45
N VAL A 102 8.03 -15.97 -1.12
CA VAL A 102 6.81 -16.68 -1.54
C VAL A 102 5.91 -16.79 -0.33
N THR A 103 4.80 -16.05 -0.34
CA THR A 103 3.83 -16.06 0.76
C THR A 103 2.52 -16.67 0.30
N THR A 104 2.09 -17.72 0.97
CA THR A 104 0.77 -18.34 0.79
C THR A 104 0.02 -18.24 2.08
N GLY A 105 -1.21 -17.76 2.02
CA GLY A 105 -1.99 -17.56 3.22
C GLY A 105 -3.47 -17.35 2.94
N GLY A 106 -4.20 -17.17 4.01
CA GLY A 106 -5.60 -16.81 3.98
C GLY A 106 -6.00 -16.14 5.29
N GLY A 107 -7.12 -15.46 5.25
CA GLY A 107 -7.58 -14.72 6.40
C GLY A 107 -9.08 -14.47 6.42
N LEU A 108 -9.54 -14.15 7.61
CA LEU A 108 -10.88 -13.70 7.90
C LEU A 108 -10.77 -12.26 8.42
N ARG A 109 -11.52 -11.33 7.83
CA ARG A 109 -11.53 -9.92 8.21
C ARG A 109 -12.94 -9.43 8.38
N PHE A 110 -13.15 -8.64 9.42
CA PHE A 110 -14.38 -7.91 9.66
C PHE A 110 -14.12 -6.43 9.51
N GLY A 111 -15.03 -5.72 8.84
CA GLY A 111 -15.03 -4.25 8.73
C GLY A 111 -16.27 -3.70 9.43
N VAL A 112 -16.05 -2.91 10.46
CA VAL A 112 -17.11 -2.29 11.26
C VAL A 112 -17.18 -0.82 10.88
N PRO A 113 -18.23 -0.35 10.19
CA PRO A 113 -18.44 1.07 9.93
C PRO A 113 -18.81 1.76 11.26
N PHE A 114 -17.97 2.67 11.71
CA PHE A 114 -18.19 3.40 12.96
C PHE A 114 -18.94 4.73 12.72
N THR A 115 -18.62 5.36 11.60
CA THR A 115 -19.29 6.52 11.04
C THR A 115 -19.27 6.43 9.52
N GLU A 116 -19.85 7.39 8.81
CA GLU A 116 -19.79 7.47 7.35
C GLU A 116 -18.36 7.56 6.81
N SER A 117 -17.43 8.08 7.61
CA SER A 117 -16.02 8.28 7.22
C SER A 117 -15.02 7.37 7.95
N ASP A 118 -15.45 6.66 8.98
CA ASP A 118 -14.58 5.87 9.85
C ASP A 118 -14.93 4.38 9.77
N THR A 119 -13.93 3.55 9.53
CA THR A 119 -14.08 2.09 9.55
C THR A 119 -12.98 1.46 10.40
N VAL A 120 -13.37 0.55 11.28
CA VAL A 120 -12.45 -0.27 12.08
C VAL A 120 -12.42 -1.67 11.50
N TYR A 121 -11.23 -2.25 11.42
CA TYR A 121 -11.00 -3.58 10.86
C TYR A 121 -10.40 -4.50 11.90
N PHE A 122 -10.88 -5.72 11.94
CA PHE A 122 -10.30 -6.82 12.72
C PHE A 122 -10.05 -8.01 11.79
N GLY A 123 -8.92 -8.66 11.94
CA GLY A 123 -8.60 -9.80 11.10
C GLY A 123 -7.78 -10.85 11.83
N LEU A 124 -7.97 -12.08 11.43
CA LEU A 124 -7.16 -13.23 11.83
C LEU A 124 -6.75 -13.97 10.56
N GLY A 125 -5.50 -14.31 10.44
CA GLY A 125 -4.98 -15.03 9.30
C GLY A 125 -4.04 -16.16 9.68
N ILE A 126 -3.69 -16.93 8.67
CA ILE A 126 -2.55 -17.83 8.68
C ILE A 126 -1.78 -17.61 7.39
N GLU A 127 -0.47 -17.48 7.49
CA GLU A 127 0.40 -17.32 6.33
C GLU A 127 1.70 -18.09 6.51
N ASN A 128 2.16 -18.68 5.42
CA ASN A 128 3.48 -19.26 5.33
C ASN A 128 4.31 -18.42 4.35
N THR A 129 5.45 -17.92 4.80
CA THR A 129 6.40 -17.17 3.98
C THR A 129 7.68 -17.95 3.84
N ARG A 130 8.07 -18.23 2.59
CA ARG A 130 9.31 -18.90 2.24
C ARG A 130 10.26 -17.93 1.55
N ILE A 131 11.48 -17.86 2.06
CA ILE A 131 12.60 -17.17 1.43
C ILE A 131 13.18 -18.13 0.38
N VAL A 132 13.15 -17.75 -0.89
CA VAL A 132 13.77 -18.49 -1.98
C VAL A 132 15.08 -17.77 -2.31
N PRO A 133 16.24 -18.34 -1.95
CA PRO A 133 17.53 -17.71 -2.17
C PRO A 133 17.85 -17.60 -3.68
N GLY A 134 18.46 -16.51 -4.08
CA GLY A 134 19.14 -16.36 -5.35
C GLY A 134 20.63 -16.64 -5.21
N THR A 135 21.40 -16.35 -6.25
CA THR A 135 22.87 -16.55 -6.28
C THR A 135 23.62 -15.62 -5.32
N ASN A 136 23.03 -14.44 -5.01
CA ASN A 136 23.62 -13.39 -4.17
C ASN A 136 22.70 -13.07 -2.97
N LEU A 137 22.36 -14.09 -2.16
CA LEU A 137 21.55 -13.90 -0.97
C LEU A 137 22.30 -13.01 0.03
N PRO A 138 21.69 -11.91 0.55
CA PRO A 138 22.29 -11.08 1.58
C PRO A 138 22.64 -11.87 2.84
N THR A 139 23.77 -11.54 3.46
CA THR A 139 24.32 -12.25 4.63
C THR A 139 23.30 -12.32 5.77
N SER A 140 22.60 -11.21 6.05
CA SER A 140 21.57 -11.19 7.10
C SER A 140 20.40 -12.15 6.85
N TYR A 141 20.04 -12.37 5.59
CA TYR A 141 19.00 -13.35 5.22
C TYR A 141 19.51 -14.78 5.31
N GLN A 142 20.79 -15.00 4.97
CA GLN A 142 21.43 -16.31 5.13
C GLN A 142 21.52 -16.69 6.63
N ASP A 143 21.94 -15.77 7.48
CA ASP A 143 22.05 -15.97 8.93
C ASP A 143 20.69 -16.23 9.56
N TYR A 144 19.68 -15.43 9.17
CA TYR A 144 18.30 -15.65 9.58
C TYR A 144 17.80 -17.05 9.17
N ALA A 145 18.04 -17.46 7.92
CA ALA A 145 17.62 -18.75 7.42
C ALA A 145 18.36 -19.92 8.07
N ASN A 146 19.64 -19.77 8.38
CA ASN A 146 20.44 -20.76 9.10
C ASN A 146 19.88 -20.99 10.52
N GLN A 147 19.38 -19.94 11.17
CA GLN A 147 18.87 -20.02 12.54
C GLN A 147 17.40 -20.42 12.63
N PHE A 148 16.56 -19.94 11.72
CA PHE A 148 15.09 -20.07 11.80
C PHE A 148 14.48 -20.83 10.61
N GLY A 149 15.28 -21.23 9.64
CA GLY A 149 14.82 -21.87 8.40
C GLY A 149 14.42 -20.90 7.31
N PHE A 150 14.31 -21.42 6.09
CA PHE A 150 13.86 -20.66 4.92
C PHE A 150 12.35 -20.49 4.84
N SER A 151 11.59 -21.17 5.66
CA SER A 151 10.13 -21.11 5.68
C SER A 151 9.64 -20.81 7.08
N SER A 152 8.72 -19.88 7.20
CA SER A 152 8.14 -19.46 8.48
C SER A 152 6.64 -19.32 8.36
N THR A 153 5.92 -19.98 9.28
CA THR A 153 4.48 -19.85 9.42
C THR A 153 4.17 -18.78 10.48
N ALA A 154 3.23 -17.91 10.20
CA ALA A 154 2.72 -16.90 11.11
C ALA A 154 1.20 -17.00 11.24
N VAL A 155 0.70 -16.66 12.41
CA VAL A 155 -0.73 -16.44 12.67
C VAL A 155 -0.90 -14.97 13.02
N PRO A 156 -1.10 -14.08 12.03
CA PRO A 156 -1.28 -12.66 12.27
C PRO A 156 -2.71 -12.35 12.76
N LEU A 157 -2.79 -11.66 13.89
CA LEU A 157 -3.96 -10.93 14.35
C LEU A 157 -3.80 -9.48 13.93
N THR A 158 -4.79 -8.93 13.21
CA THR A 158 -4.72 -7.57 12.69
C THR A 158 -5.82 -6.70 13.28
N VAL A 159 -5.50 -5.44 13.52
CA VAL A 159 -6.45 -4.40 13.86
C VAL A 159 -6.13 -3.17 13.05
N GLY A 160 -7.15 -2.53 12.51
CA GLY A 160 -6.97 -1.33 11.71
C GLY A 160 -8.08 -0.33 11.94
N TRP A 161 -7.77 0.92 11.68
CA TRP A 161 -8.73 2.02 11.62
C TRP A 161 -8.39 2.89 10.42
N ALA A 162 -9.40 3.29 9.68
CA ALA A 162 -9.26 4.24 8.58
C ALA A 162 -10.34 5.30 8.67
N ARG A 163 -9.94 6.54 8.40
CA ARG A 163 -10.82 7.71 8.24
C ARG A 163 -10.52 8.37 6.92
N ASP A 164 -11.52 8.49 6.06
CA ASP A 164 -11.39 9.21 4.78
C ASP A 164 -12.45 10.32 4.71
N ARG A 165 -11.97 11.57 4.78
CA ARG A 165 -12.76 12.80 4.64
C ARG A 165 -12.25 13.67 3.50
N ARG A 166 -11.60 13.07 2.51
CA ARG A 166 -11.17 13.78 1.31
C ARG A 166 -12.38 14.00 0.39
N ASP A 167 -12.37 15.12 -0.30
CA ASP A 167 -13.38 15.45 -1.32
C ASP A 167 -13.33 14.51 -2.55
N SER A 168 -12.18 13.89 -2.81
CA SER A 168 -11.97 12.92 -3.86
C SER A 168 -10.87 11.93 -3.48
N ALA A 169 -11.04 10.65 -3.80
CA ALA A 169 -10.01 9.64 -3.60
C ALA A 169 -8.90 9.73 -4.64
N LEU A 170 -9.22 10.13 -5.88
CA LEU A 170 -8.30 10.13 -7.02
C LEU A 170 -7.59 11.48 -7.23
N ALA A 171 -8.31 12.59 -7.07
CA ALA A 171 -7.78 13.93 -7.27
C ALA A 171 -8.18 14.87 -6.11
N PRO A 172 -7.74 14.59 -4.88
CA PRO A 172 -8.13 15.35 -3.71
C PRO A 172 -7.65 16.80 -3.77
N ASN A 173 -8.47 17.68 -3.22
CA ASN A 173 -8.23 19.11 -3.09
C ASN A 173 -8.32 19.56 -1.65
N SER A 174 -9.20 18.92 -0.88
CA SER A 174 -9.43 19.22 0.52
C SER A 174 -9.69 17.94 1.30
N GLY A 175 -9.49 18.05 2.61
CA GLY A 175 -9.81 16.99 3.54
C GLY A 175 -8.61 16.22 4.04
N VAL A 176 -8.91 15.17 4.81
CA VAL A 176 -7.91 14.38 5.54
C VAL A 176 -8.18 12.89 5.34
N TYR A 177 -7.11 12.14 5.14
CA TYR A 177 -7.11 10.69 5.21
C TYR A 177 -6.16 10.23 6.30
N GLN A 178 -6.62 9.32 7.15
CA GLN A 178 -5.81 8.70 8.19
C GLN A 178 -6.01 7.20 8.18
N ARG A 179 -4.93 6.46 8.42
CA ARG A 179 -4.98 5.02 8.55
C ARG A 179 -3.97 4.53 9.57
N VAL A 180 -4.44 3.70 10.49
CA VAL A 180 -3.61 2.94 11.43
C VAL A 180 -3.81 1.47 11.13
N ASN A 181 -2.73 0.69 11.11
CA ASN A 181 -2.80 -0.76 11.09
C ASN A 181 -1.83 -1.31 12.14
N GLY A 182 -2.30 -2.23 12.94
CA GLY A 182 -1.53 -3.07 13.84
C GLY A 182 -1.59 -4.52 13.39
N GLU A 183 -0.48 -5.22 13.49
CA GLU A 183 -0.36 -6.64 13.20
C GLU A 183 0.43 -7.29 14.33
N TRP A 184 -0.13 -8.32 14.92
CA TRP A 184 0.51 -9.12 15.95
C TRP A 184 0.59 -10.57 15.49
N GLY A 185 1.81 -11.06 15.23
CA GLY A 185 2.08 -12.46 15.01
C GLY A 185 1.99 -13.22 16.34
N VAL A 186 0.81 -13.79 16.62
CA VAL A 186 0.50 -14.42 17.91
C VAL A 186 0.96 -15.87 17.98
N GLY A 187 1.22 -16.51 16.84
CA GLY A 187 1.56 -17.93 16.79
C GLY A 187 2.34 -18.33 15.55
N GLY A 188 2.76 -19.58 15.53
CA GLY A 188 3.60 -20.15 14.49
C GLY A 188 5.10 -20.01 14.81
N ASP A 189 5.92 -19.97 13.77
CA ASP A 189 7.38 -19.93 13.87
C ASP A 189 7.93 -18.53 14.24
N VAL A 190 7.14 -17.49 13.99
CA VAL A 190 7.52 -16.08 14.21
C VAL A 190 6.54 -15.39 15.15
N ARG A 191 7.08 -14.54 16.02
CA ARG A 191 6.30 -13.71 16.93
C ARG A 191 6.77 -12.27 16.83
N TYR A 192 5.86 -11.36 16.50
CA TYR A 192 6.20 -9.97 16.27
C TYR A 192 5.02 -9.03 16.47
N LEU A 193 5.33 -7.77 16.67
CA LEU A 193 4.40 -6.65 16.55
C LEU A 193 4.85 -5.78 15.39
N ARG A 194 3.89 -5.33 14.58
CA ARG A 194 4.11 -4.40 13.48
C ARG A 194 2.99 -3.38 13.47
N ALA A 195 3.33 -2.12 13.37
CA ALA A 195 2.37 -1.03 13.29
C ALA A 195 2.74 -0.07 12.17
N THR A 196 1.72 0.48 11.50
CA THR A 196 1.86 1.54 10.51
C THR A 196 0.84 2.63 10.77
N TYR A 197 1.24 3.88 10.56
CA TYR A 197 0.36 5.02 10.55
C TYR A 197 0.60 5.85 9.30
N GLN A 198 -0.48 6.20 8.61
CA GLN A 198 -0.49 7.08 7.46
C GLN A 198 -1.42 8.26 7.74
N TYR A 199 -0.93 9.45 7.41
CA TYR A 199 -1.67 10.70 7.48
C TYR A 199 -1.54 11.43 6.15
N GLN A 200 -2.65 11.86 5.57
CA GLN A 200 -2.67 12.72 4.39
C GLN A 200 -3.60 13.90 4.66
N GLN A 201 -3.18 15.08 4.29
CA GLN A 201 -3.98 16.29 4.39
C GLN A 201 -3.87 17.10 3.11
N TYR A 202 -5.00 17.61 2.65
CA TYR A 202 -5.11 18.50 1.51
C TYR A 202 -5.76 19.79 1.94
N VAL A 203 -5.12 20.93 1.65
CA VAL A 203 -5.58 22.26 2.04
C VAL A 203 -5.56 23.17 0.83
N PRO A 204 -6.71 23.63 0.32
CA PRO A 204 -6.76 24.62 -0.75
C PRO A 204 -6.34 25.98 -0.20
N PHE A 205 -5.22 26.51 -0.65
CA PHE A 205 -4.78 27.87 -0.32
C PHE A 205 -5.49 28.92 -1.19
N SER A 206 -5.86 28.53 -2.40
CA SER A 206 -6.62 29.35 -3.33
C SER A 206 -7.42 28.44 -4.28
N LYS A 207 -8.13 29.04 -5.25
CA LYS A 207 -8.81 28.29 -6.32
C LYS A 207 -7.84 27.47 -7.19
N GLN A 208 -6.57 27.85 -7.22
CA GLN A 208 -5.53 27.25 -8.08
C GLN A 208 -4.52 26.40 -7.31
N PHE A 209 -4.23 26.72 -6.06
CA PHE A 209 -3.17 26.07 -5.30
C PHE A 209 -3.72 25.24 -4.17
N THR A 210 -3.27 23.99 -4.12
CA THR A 210 -3.58 23.06 -3.01
C THR A 210 -2.27 22.59 -2.39
N GLY A 211 -2.13 22.74 -1.08
CA GLY A 211 -1.08 22.09 -0.32
C GLY A 211 -1.48 20.65 -0.02
N ALA A 212 -0.54 19.74 -0.23
CA ALA A 212 -0.70 18.35 0.17
C ALA A 212 0.43 17.96 1.11
N PHE A 213 0.07 17.30 2.18
CA PHE A 213 0.99 16.77 3.17
C PHE A 213 0.71 15.28 3.35
N ASN A 214 1.74 14.45 3.28
CA ASN A 214 1.67 13.02 3.54
C ASN A 214 2.76 12.64 4.54
N ALA A 215 2.40 11.87 5.56
CA ALA A 215 3.34 11.29 6.50
C ALA A 215 3.02 9.81 6.69
N GLU A 216 4.06 8.98 6.68
CA GLU A 216 3.96 7.55 6.91
C GLU A 216 5.01 7.13 7.94
N PHE A 217 4.54 6.45 8.99
CA PHE A 217 5.37 5.91 10.05
C PHE A 217 5.16 4.40 10.11
N GLY A 218 6.25 3.68 10.25
CA GLY A 218 6.26 2.24 10.44
C GLY A 218 7.10 1.88 11.66
N TRP A 219 6.66 0.89 12.41
CA TRP A 219 7.38 0.33 13.54
C TRP A 219 7.14 -1.17 13.63
N GLY A 220 8.22 -1.92 13.87
CA GLY A 220 8.19 -3.36 14.03
C GLY A 220 9.15 -3.84 15.11
N ARG A 221 8.75 -4.89 15.84
CA ARG A 221 9.55 -5.52 16.89
C ARG A 221 9.25 -7.00 16.98
N GLY A 222 10.29 -7.82 17.18
CA GLY A 222 10.12 -9.20 17.60
C GLY A 222 9.58 -9.31 19.02
N VAL A 223 8.90 -10.39 19.34
CA VAL A 223 8.29 -10.64 20.66
C VAL A 223 8.84 -11.93 21.25
N GLY A 224 9.17 -11.89 22.53
CA GLY A 224 9.91 -12.95 23.22
C GLY A 224 11.34 -13.05 22.69
N ASP A 225 11.86 -14.27 22.59
CA ASP A 225 13.23 -14.53 22.08
C ASP A 225 13.29 -14.65 20.55
N ARG A 226 12.29 -14.11 19.84
CA ARG A 226 12.23 -14.13 18.38
C ARG A 226 12.55 -12.74 17.82
N PRO A 227 13.45 -12.64 16.83
CA PRO A 227 13.70 -11.38 16.14
C PRO A 227 12.48 -10.97 15.31
N PHE A 228 12.45 -9.69 14.95
CA PHE A 228 11.47 -9.23 13.95
C PHE A 228 11.78 -9.91 12.61
N PRO A 229 10.78 -10.53 11.93
CA PRO A 229 11.03 -11.25 10.70
C PRO A 229 11.53 -10.33 9.60
N LEU A 230 12.64 -10.65 8.95
CA LEU A 230 13.25 -9.82 7.89
C LEU A 230 12.29 -9.59 6.71
N PHE A 231 11.45 -10.56 6.41
CA PHE A 231 10.44 -10.45 5.34
C PHE A 231 9.26 -9.52 5.70
N LYS A 232 9.19 -8.99 6.93
CA LYS A 232 8.24 -7.97 7.38
C LYS A 232 8.86 -6.57 7.46
N ASN A 233 10.14 -6.41 7.12
CA ASN A 233 10.85 -5.14 7.12
C ASN A 233 10.14 -4.09 6.26
N PHE A 234 10.30 -2.83 6.66
CA PHE A 234 9.90 -1.68 5.87
C PHE A 234 10.99 -1.30 4.87
N PHE A 235 10.57 -0.81 3.71
CA PHE A 235 11.46 -0.27 2.68
C PHE A 235 11.07 1.17 2.37
N GLY A 236 12.00 1.95 1.85
CA GLY A 236 11.82 3.35 1.49
C GLY A 236 12.66 3.75 0.29
N GLY A 237 12.34 4.92 -0.28
CA GLY A 237 12.83 5.41 -1.55
C GLY A 237 11.82 5.17 -2.67
N GLY A 238 11.94 5.90 -3.77
CA GLY A 238 11.04 5.83 -4.90
C GLY A 238 9.88 6.83 -4.86
N LEU A 239 9.05 6.77 -5.89
CA LEU A 239 7.98 7.74 -6.17
C LEU A 239 6.93 7.82 -5.05
N GLY A 240 6.68 6.72 -4.33
CA GLY A 240 5.74 6.65 -3.21
C GLY A 240 6.36 6.93 -1.84
N SER A 241 7.65 7.29 -1.77
CA SER A 241 8.36 7.54 -0.54
C SER A 241 9.23 8.81 -0.66
N VAL A 242 10.56 8.69 -0.61
CA VAL A 242 11.50 9.80 -0.83
C VAL A 242 11.95 9.76 -2.28
N ARG A 243 11.42 10.68 -3.09
CA ARG A 243 11.74 10.78 -4.53
C ARG A 243 13.20 11.18 -4.75
N GLY A 244 13.76 10.77 -5.88
CA GLY A 244 15.18 11.00 -6.19
C GLY A 244 16.11 9.88 -5.73
N PHE A 245 15.58 8.92 -4.96
CA PHE A 245 16.27 7.69 -4.57
C PHE A 245 15.58 6.48 -5.21
N GLU A 246 16.36 5.47 -5.58
CA GLU A 246 15.82 4.22 -6.16
C GLU A 246 14.81 3.58 -5.20
N GLN A 247 13.78 2.95 -5.77
CA GLN A 247 12.73 2.31 -4.99
C GLN A 247 13.29 1.23 -4.08
N GLY A 248 12.92 1.28 -2.79
CA GLY A 248 13.34 0.29 -1.81
C GLY A 248 14.80 0.38 -1.37
N SER A 249 15.58 1.36 -1.85
CA SER A 249 17.03 1.43 -1.65
C SER A 249 17.49 2.11 -0.36
N LEU A 250 16.58 2.77 0.36
CA LEU A 250 16.93 3.51 1.58
C LEU A 250 17.05 2.61 2.80
N GLY A 251 17.95 2.97 3.70
CA GLY A 251 18.12 2.35 5.01
C GLY A 251 19.36 1.47 5.11
N PRO A 252 19.36 0.54 6.08
CA PRO A 252 20.46 -0.37 6.33
C PRO A 252 20.77 -1.26 5.11
N ARG A 253 22.05 -1.51 4.89
CA ARG A 253 22.55 -2.28 3.75
C ARG A 253 23.35 -3.48 4.22
N ASP A 254 23.35 -4.53 3.42
CA ASP A 254 24.19 -5.70 3.64
C ASP A 254 25.65 -5.37 3.32
N GLY A 255 26.55 -5.71 4.23
CA GLY A 255 27.98 -5.36 4.11
C GLY A 255 28.72 -6.06 2.97
N VAL A 256 28.18 -7.15 2.43
CA VAL A 256 28.80 -7.95 1.37
C VAL A 256 28.18 -7.65 0.00
N THR A 257 26.85 -7.67 -0.06
CA THR A 257 26.12 -7.50 -1.33
C THR A 257 25.72 -6.05 -1.63
N ASP A 258 25.89 -5.14 -0.66
CA ASP A 258 25.48 -3.73 -0.73
C ASP A 258 24.00 -3.53 -1.09
N ILE A 259 23.14 -4.48 -0.69
CA ILE A 259 21.70 -4.43 -0.92
C ILE A 259 21.02 -3.83 0.30
N ALA A 260 19.98 -3.01 0.08
CA ALA A 260 19.15 -2.51 1.16
C ALA A 260 18.36 -3.66 1.81
N LEU A 261 18.50 -3.82 3.11
CA LEU A 261 17.86 -4.88 3.90
C LEU A 261 16.47 -4.47 4.38
N GLY A 262 16.08 -3.21 4.12
CA GLY A 262 14.96 -2.61 4.82
C GLY A 262 15.26 -2.41 6.30
N GLY A 263 14.23 -2.24 7.12
CA GLY A 263 14.40 -2.07 8.56
C GLY A 263 13.09 -2.15 9.32
N THR A 264 13.21 -2.05 10.63
CA THR A 264 12.06 -2.19 11.54
C THR A 264 11.32 -0.88 11.81
N LYS A 265 11.92 0.26 11.44
CA LYS A 265 11.30 1.57 11.61
C LYS A 265 11.35 2.34 10.29
N LYS A 266 10.23 2.98 9.94
CA LYS A 266 10.08 3.82 8.74
C LYS A 266 9.60 5.20 9.15
N VAL A 267 10.21 6.22 8.58
CA VAL A 267 9.73 7.60 8.61
C VAL A 267 9.75 8.12 7.19
N ASN A 268 8.60 8.57 6.70
CA ASN A 268 8.47 9.20 5.40
C ASN A 268 7.51 10.38 5.50
N ILE A 269 7.92 11.55 5.05
CA ILE A 269 7.14 12.79 5.06
C ILE A 269 7.31 13.46 3.72
N ASN A 270 6.20 13.83 3.10
CA ASN A 270 6.15 14.51 1.82
C ASN A 270 5.30 15.76 1.95
N ALA A 271 5.79 16.89 1.47
CA ALA A 271 5.03 18.12 1.34
C ALA A 271 4.99 18.51 -0.14
N GLU A 272 3.80 18.79 -0.65
CA GLU A 272 3.60 19.15 -2.06
C GLU A 272 2.74 20.41 -2.19
N ILE A 273 3.01 21.21 -3.21
CA ILE A 273 2.12 22.27 -3.68
C ILE A 273 1.65 21.87 -5.06
N LEU A 274 0.35 21.62 -5.17
CA LEU A 274 -0.33 21.21 -6.40
C LEU A 274 -0.95 22.43 -7.07
N PHE A 275 -0.83 22.53 -8.40
CA PHE A 275 -1.47 23.58 -9.19
C PHE A 275 -1.91 23.04 -10.54
N PRO A 276 -2.97 23.60 -11.15
CA PRO A 276 -3.48 23.12 -12.42
C PRO A 276 -2.42 23.29 -13.51
N PHE A 277 -2.42 22.36 -14.46
CA PHE A 277 -1.53 22.47 -15.63
C PHE A 277 -1.91 23.71 -16.44
N PRO A 278 -0.95 24.55 -16.90
CA PRO A 278 -1.22 25.71 -17.73
C PRO A 278 -2.01 25.33 -18.97
N GLY A 279 -3.16 25.98 -19.19
CA GLY A 279 -4.06 25.68 -20.29
C GLY A 279 -5.14 24.62 -20.02
N ALA A 280 -5.08 23.91 -18.90
CA ALA A 280 -6.09 22.91 -18.53
C ALA A 280 -7.39 23.52 -17.96
N GLY A 281 -7.48 24.83 -17.82
CA GLY A 281 -8.66 25.51 -17.29
C GLY A 281 -8.98 25.09 -15.85
N ASN A 282 -10.19 24.58 -15.63
CA ASN A 282 -10.66 24.08 -14.34
C ASN A 282 -10.43 22.57 -14.15
N ASP A 283 -9.75 21.91 -15.10
CA ASP A 283 -9.47 20.48 -14.98
C ASP A 283 -8.43 20.25 -13.87
N ARG A 284 -8.85 19.52 -12.85
CA ARG A 284 -8.01 19.17 -11.70
C ARG A 284 -7.43 17.77 -11.79
N THR A 285 -7.72 17.06 -12.85
CA THR A 285 -7.16 15.72 -13.09
C THR A 285 -5.72 15.80 -13.57
N LEU A 286 -5.33 16.89 -14.25
CA LEU A 286 -3.99 17.16 -14.70
C LEU A 286 -3.38 18.32 -13.90
N ARG A 287 -2.34 18.00 -13.08
CA ARG A 287 -1.70 18.95 -12.17
C ARG A 287 -0.19 18.92 -12.28
N LEU A 288 0.41 20.07 -12.14
CA LEU A 288 1.81 20.19 -11.78
C LEU A 288 1.94 20.19 -10.25
N TYR A 289 3.09 19.75 -9.75
CA TYR A 289 3.41 19.86 -8.33
C TYR A 289 4.89 20.14 -8.10
N GLY A 290 5.16 20.96 -7.10
CA GLY A 290 6.47 21.07 -6.47
C GLY A 290 6.47 20.31 -5.17
N PHE A 291 7.58 19.67 -4.79
CA PHE A 291 7.64 18.84 -3.60
C PHE A 291 8.92 18.96 -2.80
N PHE A 292 8.81 18.62 -1.54
CA PHE A 292 9.92 18.37 -0.62
C PHE A 292 9.64 17.08 0.14
N ASP A 293 10.60 16.17 0.09
CA ASP A 293 10.51 14.86 0.75
C ASP A 293 11.60 14.72 1.80
N ILE A 294 11.26 14.06 2.91
CA ILE A 294 12.19 13.68 3.97
C ILE A 294 11.83 12.28 4.48
N GLY A 295 12.81 11.42 4.64
CA GLY A 295 12.56 10.08 5.19
C GLY A 295 13.79 9.21 5.28
N ASN A 296 13.63 8.11 5.99
CA ASN A 296 14.61 7.04 6.10
C ASN A 296 13.99 5.77 6.67
N ILE A 297 14.74 4.69 6.55
CA ILE A 297 14.48 3.40 7.18
C ILE A 297 15.57 3.16 8.21
N PHE A 298 15.22 2.63 9.38
CA PHE A 298 16.12 2.42 10.51
C PHE A 298 16.02 0.98 11.03
N ASN A 299 17.11 0.46 11.56
CA ASN A 299 17.12 -0.81 12.30
C ASN A 299 16.45 -0.68 13.67
N ALA A 300 16.29 -1.81 14.36
CA ALA A 300 15.71 -1.86 15.70
C ALA A 300 16.47 -1.01 16.70
N ASP A 301 17.81 -1.06 16.66
CA ASP A 301 18.70 -0.39 17.61
C ASP A 301 18.99 1.07 17.23
N ASP A 302 18.70 1.46 15.99
CA ASP A 302 18.95 2.82 15.53
C ASP A 302 18.00 3.82 16.20
N LYS A 303 18.55 4.96 16.60
CA LYS A 303 17.76 6.12 17.03
C LYS A 303 17.24 6.86 15.80
N ILE A 304 15.95 7.17 15.80
CA ILE A 304 15.37 8.04 14.79
C ILE A 304 15.95 9.44 14.96
N SER A 305 16.68 9.92 13.95
CA SER A 305 17.34 11.21 13.98
C SER A 305 17.13 11.95 12.67
N PHE A 306 16.81 13.24 12.74
CA PHE A 306 16.67 14.09 11.56
C PHE A 306 18.00 14.24 10.77
N SER A 307 19.15 14.12 11.44
CA SER A 307 20.46 14.13 10.78
C SER A 307 20.67 12.92 9.88
N ALA A 308 20.05 11.79 10.17
CA ALA A 308 20.14 10.55 9.40
C ALA A 308 19.10 10.44 8.28
N MET A 309 18.17 11.40 8.17
CA MET A 309 17.14 11.36 7.14
C MET A 309 17.66 11.90 5.80
N ARG A 310 17.30 11.23 4.72
CA ARG A 310 17.48 11.70 3.34
C ARG A 310 16.45 12.77 3.05
N THR A 311 16.83 13.74 2.25
CA THR A 311 15.92 14.80 1.78
C THR A 311 16.07 15.01 0.30
N SER A 312 14.98 15.33 -0.37
CA SER A 312 14.96 15.68 -1.78
C SER A 312 13.90 16.72 -2.06
N THR A 313 14.04 17.41 -3.19
CA THR A 313 13.07 18.35 -3.72
C THR A 313 12.95 18.19 -5.21
N GLY A 314 11.88 18.68 -5.81
CA GLY A 314 11.71 18.59 -7.25
C GLY A 314 10.35 19.09 -7.72
N LEU A 315 10.10 18.80 -8.97
CA LEU A 315 8.86 19.11 -9.68
C LEU A 315 8.29 17.84 -10.31
N GLY A 316 7.00 17.84 -10.53
CA GLY A 316 6.36 16.71 -11.21
C GLY A 316 5.03 17.04 -11.82
N VAL A 317 4.49 16.03 -12.51
CA VAL A 317 3.18 16.04 -13.15
C VAL A 317 2.37 14.87 -12.59
N SER A 318 1.14 15.12 -12.25
CA SER A 318 0.15 14.11 -11.87
C SER A 318 -1.07 14.25 -12.77
N TRP A 319 -1.48 13.15 -13.38
CA TRP A 319 -2.64 13.12 -14.25
C TRP A 319 -3.49 11.88 -13.99
N VAL A 320 -4.76 12.10 -13.68
CA VAL A 320 -5.76 11.02 -13.66
C VAL A 320 -6.28 10.88 -15.09
N SER A 321 -5.59 10.08 -15.88
CA SER A 321 -5.90 9.89 -17.29
C SER A 321 -6.96 8.82 -17.51
N PRO A 322 -7.62 8.75 -18.69
CA PRO A 322 -8.56 7.68 -19.04
C PRO A 322 -7.94 6.27 -19.01
N VAL A 323 -6.62 6.16 -19.15
CA VAL A 323 -5.87 4.89 -19.10
C VAL A 323 -5.29 4.60 -17.72
N GLY A 324 -5.63 5.43 -16.72
CA GLY A 324 -5.18 5.29 -15.35
C GLY A 324 -4.32 6.46 -14.85
N PRO A 325 -3.94 6.44 -13.58
CA PRO A 325 -3.13 7.49 -12.99
C PRO A 325 -1.72 7.51 -13.60
N LEU A 326 -1.25 8.72 -13.89
CA LEU A 326 0.12 8.99 -14.35
C LEU A 326 0.80 9.91 -13.34
N ARG A 327 2.00 9.57 -12.91
CA ARG A 327 2.87 10.43 -12.10
C ARG A 327 4.26 10.44 -12.70
N LEU A 328 4.80 11.64 -12.85
CA LEU A 328 6.18 11.88 -13.27
C LEU A 328 6.81 12.82 -12.25
N ALA A 329 8.04 12.55 -11.83
CA ALA A 329 8.79 13.40 -10.94
C ALA A 329 10.24 13.53 -11.42
N ILE A 330 10.74 14.77 -11.43
CA ILE A 330 12.15 15.08 -11.54
C ILE A 330 12.60 15.57 -10.17
N ALA A 331 13.45 14.80 -9.52
CA ALA A 331 13.88 15.01 -8.17
C ALA A 331 15.38 15.32 -8.08
N LYS A 332 15.72 16.22 -7.18
CA LYS A 332 17.10 16.52 -6.79
C LYS A 332 17.29 16.13 -5.31
N PRO A 333 18.04 15.06 -5.01
CA PRO A 333 18.46 14.78 -3.65
C PRO A 333 19.27 15.95 -3.07
N ILE A 334 18.95 16.36 -1.85
CA ILE A 334 19.63 17.44 -1.13
C ILE A 334 20.58 16.85 -0.09
N ARG A 335 20.10 15.86 0.67
CA ARG A 335 20.92 15.14 1.65
C ARG A 335 20.98 13.68 1.26
N THR A 336 22.19 13.23 1.01
CA THR A 336 22.54 11.85 0.63
C THR A 336 23.63 11.32 1.55
N PHE A 337 23.78 10.01 1.57
CA PHE A 337 24.82 9.30 2.30
C PHE A 337 25.55 8.32 1.38
N ALA A 338 26.72 7.89 1.80
CA ALA A 338 27.49 6.90 1.04
C ALA A 338 26.66 5.63 0.78
N GLY A 339 26.68 5.12 -0.44
CA GLY A 339 25.92 3.96 -0.86
C GLY A 339 24.48 4.25 -1.31
N ASP A 340 23.99 5.49 -1.19
CA ASP A 340 22.63 5.82 -1.68
C ASP A 340 22.57 5.69 -3.21
N ARG A 341 21.51 5.03 -3.69
CA ARG A 341 21.24 4.87 -5.12
C ARG A 341 20.30 5.96 -5.58
N ILE A 342 20.80 6.82 -6.46
CA ILE A 342 20.09 8.00 -6.95
C ILE A 342 19.34 7.66 -8.23
N GLN A 343 18.06 8.07 -8.29
CA GLN A 343 17.21 8.00 -9.47
C GLN A 343 16.42 9.30 -9.62
N ASN A 344 17.00 10.26 -10.32
CA ASN A 344 16.44 11.62 -10.42
C ASN A 344 15.12 11.67 -11.20
N LEU A 345 14.95 10.84 -12.22
CA LEU A 345 13.71 10.75 -13.00
C LEU A 345 12.93 9.51 -12.57
N GLN A 346 11.74 9.73 -12.09
CA GLN A 346 10.84 8.67 -11.65
C GLN A 346 9.46 8.84 -12.24
N PHE A 347 8.86 7.75 -12.68
CA PHE A 347 7.54 7.82 -13.28
C PHE A 347 6.74 6.54 -13.05
N GLN A 348 5.42 6.70 -13.15
CA GLN A 348 4.43 5.66 -13.08
C GLN A 348 3.29 5.99 -14.03
N ILE A 349 2.88 5.02 -14.83
CA ILE A 349 1.77 5.10 -15.77
C ILE A 349 0.83 3.92 -15.48
N GLY A 350 -0.45 4.17 -15.31
CA GLY A 350 -1.43 3.16 -14.95
C GLY A 350 -1.41 2.80 -13.46
N THR A 351 -2.07 1.72 -13.10
CA THR A 351 -2.15 1.26 -11.71
C THR A 351 -0.82 0.64 -11.28
N SER A 352 -0.37 0.95 -10.05
CA SER A 352 0.73 0.22 -9.40
C SER A 352 0.23 -1.14 -8.90
N PHE A 353 1.03 -2.17 -8.94
CA PHE A 353 0.69 -3.57 -8.66
C PHE A 353 1.40 -4.09 -7.41
#